data_a3d68f9f8ac06e93f4c36188bad745d4
#
_entry.id   a3d68f9f8ac06e93f4c36188bad745d4
#
_cell.length_a   1.000
_cell.length_b   1.000
_cell.length_c   1.000
_cell.angle_alpha   90.00
_cell.angle_beta   90.00
_cell.angle_gamma   90.00
#
_symmetry.space_group_name_H-M   'P 1'
#
loop_
_entity.id
_entity.type
_entity.pdbx_description
1 polymer ?
#
loop_
_entity_poly.entity_id
_entity_poly.type
_entity_poly.pdbx_seq_one_letter_code
_entity_poly.pdbx_strand_id
1 'polypeptide(L)'
;MITTRNVTKRFGHVEAVRSVSIDVREGDRYGLLGPNGSGKSTLVRMLLGLVYATSGEILVLGERIPRHASRVLPEIGALIEEPAAYPHLSGRTNLRLLDAAGPNSVRRTRRLRVDEALERVGLAGIDRRPVRTYSLGMRQRLGLASALVRPPRLLILDEPTNGLDPRGIRDIRDLLVSLNESGVTIFLSSHLLPEVSALCTRIGVLDSGQLVLQESLAALQGPTGRVLVSIDDPERAVATLDGQVEHRDGQDLVVRSSDPAALNARLVKAGVRVHALAVQRRSLEEVVLDVTGSGSDQFGVAAAGTAAAPPGAAPPADGAPAVSANDQGTADE
;
A
#
# COMPACT_ATOMS: atom_id res chain seq x y z
N MET A 1 -15.48 -12.92 -3.79
CA MET A 1 -14.82 -12.50 -5.04
C MET A 1 -13.64 -13.38 -5.42
N ILE A 2 -12.66 -13.58 -4.54
CA ILE A 2 -11.55 -14.51 -4.75
C ILE A 2 -11.53 -15.49 -3.59
N THR A 3 -11.43 -16.79 -3.89
CA THR A 3 -11.24 -17.84 -2.87
C THR A 3 -10.14 -18.78 -3.36
N THR A 4 -9.11 -18.97 -2.56
CA THR A 4 -8.12 -20.02 -2.80
C THR A 4 -8.15 -21.04 -1.66
N ARG A 5 -7.92 -22.31 -1.98
CA ARG A 5 -7.89 -23.41 -0.99
C ARG A 5 -6.64 -24.23 -1.19
N ASN A 6 -5.73 -24.14 -0.23
CA ASN A 6 -4.46 -24.88 -0.19
C ASN A 6 -3.68 -24.83 -1.51
N VAL A 7 -3.63 -23.63 -2.12
CA VAL A 7 -2.99 -23.44 -3.41
C VAL A 7 -1.48 -23.50 -3.26
N THR A 8 -0.87 -24.35 -4.06
CA THR A 8 0.59 -24.55 -4.09
C THR A 8 1.11 -24.37 -5.50
N LYS A 9 2.26 -23.70 -5.64
CA LYS A 9 2.99 -23.57 -6.89
C LYS A 9 4.46 -23.93 -6.71
N ARG A 10 4.91 -24.89 -7.49
CA ARG A 10 6.32 -25.32 -7.58
C ARG A 10 6.88 -25.02 -8.96
N PHE A 11 8.09 -24.51 -9.00
CA PHE A 11 8.93 -24.36 -10.20
C PHE A 11 10.20 -25.18 -9.98
N GLY A 12 10.25 -26.39 -10.56
CA GLY A 12 11.32 -27.34 -10.26
C GLY A 12 11.39 -27.65 -8.77
N HIS A 13 12.48 -27.29 -8.13
CA HIS A 13 12.70 -27.52 -6.68
C HIS A 13 12.20 -26.35 -5.80
N VAL A 14 11.84 -25.21 -6.38
CA VAL A 14 11.40 -24.03 -5.64
C VAL A 14 9.89 -24.06 -5.45
N GLU A 15 9.43 -24.06 -4.22
CA GLU A 15 8.02 -23.85 -3.86
C GLU A 15 7.76 -22.36 -3.66
N ALA A 16 7.28 -21.70 -4.71
CA ALA A 16 7.01 -20.26 -4.70
C ALA A 16 5.74 -19.88 -3.93
N VAL A 17 4.76 -20.79 -3.84
CA VAL A 17 3.53 -20.64 -3.07
C VAL A 17 3.23 -21.98 -2.40
N ARG A 18 2.93 -21.98 -1.09
CA ARG A 18 2.82 -23.17 -0.24
C ARG A 18 1.49 -23.18 0.48
N SER A 19 0.54 -23.97 0.00
CA SER A 19 -0.75 -24.22 0.66
C SER A 19 -1.50 -22.94 1.06
N VAL A 20 -1.52 -21.92 0.18
CA VAL A 20 -2.11 -20.62 0.45
C VAL A 20 -3.63 -20.66 0.30
N SER A 21 -4.35 -20.22 1.34
CA SER A 21 -5.81 -20.11 1.36
C SER A 21 -6.21 -18.67 1.66
N ILE A 22 -6.76 -17.95 0.65
CA ILE A 22 -7.19 -16.55 0.73
C ILE A 22 -8.70 -16.47 0.49
N ASP A 23 -9.34 -15.58 1.23
CA ASP A 23 -10.73 -15.20 1.03
C ASP A 23 -10.86 -13.67 0.86
N VAL A 24 -11.22 -13.22 -0.34
CA VAL A 24 -11.51 -11.81 -0.67
C VAL A 24 -12.99 -11.66 -0.93
N ARG A 25 -13.64 -10.79 -0.17
CA ARG A 25 -15.09 -10.56 -0.23
C ARG A 25 -15.42 -9.45 -1.21
N GLU A 26 -16.67 -9.39 -1.62
CA GLU A 26 -17.18 -8.27 -2.42
C GLU A 26 -17.07 -6.96 -1.65
N GLY A 27 -16.59 -5.90 -2.30
CA GLY A 27 -16.35 -4.60 -1.69
C GLY A 27 -15.06 -4.48 -0.89
N ASP A 28 -14.26 -5.55 -0.72
CA ASP A 28 -12.97 -5.47 -0.06
C ASP A 28 -11.98 -4.61 -0.88
N ARG A 29 -11.15 -3.86 -0.18
CA ARG A 29 -9.83 -3.44 -0.64
C ARG A 29 -8.81 -4.34 0.06
N TYR A 30 -8.48 -5.46 -0.60
CA TYR A 30 -7.61 -6.49 -0.04
C TYR A 30 -6.16 -6.26 -0.45
N GLY A 31 -5.27 -6.10 0.52
CA GLY A 31 -3.83 -5.99 0.32
C GLY A 31 -3.11 -7.30 0.59
N LEU A 32 -2.37 -7.82 -0.39
CA LEU A 32 -1.43 -8.92 -0.19
C LEU A 32 -0.04 -8.35 0.07
N LEU A 33 0.36 -8.31 1.33
CA LEU A 33 1.64 -7.80 1.78
C LEU A 33 2.68 -8.90 1.85
N GLY A 34 3.93 -8.55 1.60
CA GLY A 34 5.06 -9.46 1.79
C GLY A 34 6.35 -8.94 1.15
N PRO A 35 7.51 -9.41 1.58
CA PRO A 35 8.80 -9.03 1.00
C PRO A 35 8.93 -9.46 -0.47
N ASN A 36 9.95 -8.94 -1.15
CA ASN A 36 10.27 -9.39 -2.50
C ASN A 36 10.64 -10.88 -2.48
N GLY A 37 10.12 -11.64 -3.45
CA GLY A 37 10.33 -13.09 -3.50
C GLY A 37 9.38 -13.92 -2.62
N SER A 38 8.48 -13.32 -1.84
CA SER A 38 7.53 -14.07 -1.00
C SER A 38 6.45 -14.83 -1.76
N GLY A 39 6.34 -14.65 -3.09
CA GLY A 39 5.36 -15.37 -3.94
C GLY A 39 4.14 -14.54 -4.36
N LYS A 40 4.05 -13.25 -4.03
CA LYS A 40 2.92 -12.36 -4.36
C LYS A 40 2.57 -12.36 -5.84
N SER A 41 3.52 -11.99 -6.71
CA SER A 41 3.29 -11.95 -8.17
C SER A 41 2.97 -13.32 -8.76
N THR A 42 3.52 -14.41 -8.18
CA THR A 42 3.17 -15.77 -8.58
C THR A 42 1.70 -16.07 -8.28
N LEU A 43 1.23 -15.68 -7.09
CA LEU A 43 -0.17 -15.85 -6.70
C LEU A 43 -1.09 -14.98 -7.59
N VAL A 44 -0.74 -13.71 -7.82
CA VAL A 44 -1.47 -12.81 -8.73
C VAL A 44 -1.62 -13.43 -10.12
N ARG A 45 -0.53 -13.95 -10.69
CA ARG A 45 -0.56 -14.62 -12.00
C ARG A 45 -1.42 -15.89 -12.01
N MET A 46 -1.46 -16.63 -10.89
CA MET A 46 -2.35 -17.80 -10.76
C MET A 46 -3.82 -17.40 -10.69
N LEU A 47 -4.18 -16.31 -9.99
CA LEU A 47 -5.54 -15.79 -9.94
C LEU A 47 -6.08 -15.40 -11.32
N LEU A 48 -5.21 -14.98 -12.22
CA LEU A 48 -5.54 -14.61 -13.60
C LEU A 48 -5.40 -15.75 -14.61
N GLY A 49 -5.01 -16.95 -14.13
CA GLY A 49 -4.82 -18.12 -15.00
C GLY A 49 -3.59 -18.05 -15.90
N LEU A 50 -2.67 -17.09 -15.69
CA LEU A 50 -1.42 -16.96 -16.43
C LEU A 50 -0.36 -17.99 -16.01
N VAL A 51 -0.47 -18.47 -14.76
CA VAL A 51 0.34 -19.54 -14.22
C VAL A 51 -0.60 -20.56 -13.57
N TYR A 52 -0.41 -21.85 -13.86
CA TYR A 52 -1.23 -22.91 -13.28
C TYR A 52 -0.72 -23.31 -11.92
N ALA A 53 -1.62 -23.48 -10.95
CA ALA A 53 -1.29 -24.06 -9.67
C ALA A 53 -0.80 -25.50 -9.84
N THR A 54 0.14 -25.93 -8.99
CA THR A 54 0.59 -27.32 -8.92
C THR A 54 -0.46 -28.18 -8.21
N SER A 55 -1.10 -27.62 -7.17
CA SER A 55 -2.21 -28.23 -6.44
C SER A 55 -3.09 -27.17 -5.79
N GLY A 56 -4.23 -27.57 -5.25
CA GLY A 56 -5.21 -26.69 -4.64
C GLY A 56 -6.27 -26.19 -5.63
N GLU A 57 -7.14 -25.30 -5.16
CA GLU A 57 -8.27 -24.78 -5.93
C GLU A 57 -8.28 -23.26 -5.90
N ILE A 58 -8.57 -22.64 -7.05
CA ILE A 58 -8.72 -21.19 -7.20
C ILE A 58 -10.11 -20.91 -7.77
N LEU A 59 -10.86 -20.07 -7.09
CA LEU A 59 -12.15 -19.54 -7.54
C LEU A 59 -12.04 -18.01 -7.65
N VAL A 60 -12.42 -17.46 -8.80
CA VAL A 60 -12.50 -16.00 -9.01
C VAL A 60 -13.88 -15.71 -9.60
N LEU A 61 -14.61 -14.77 -9.00
CA LEU A 61 -15.98 -14.46 -9.33
C LEU A 61 -16.90 -15.72 -9.35
N GLY A 62 -16.59 -16.70 -8.47
CA GLY A 62 -17.32 -17.95 -8.36
C GLY A 62 -16.92 -19.05 -9.36
N GLU A 63 -16.05 -18.75 -10.32
CA GLU A 63 -15.63 -19.69 -11.37
C GLU A 63 -14.22 -20.25 -11.11
N ARG A 64 -14.00 -21.52 -11.46
CA ARG A 64 -12.69 -22.19 -11.29
C ARG A 64 -11.66 -21.71 -12.31
N ILE A 65 -10.53 -21.26 -11.80
CA ILE A 65 -9.37 -20.88 -12.60
C ILE A 65 -8.34 -22.03 -12.58
N PRO A 66 -7.74 -22.38 -13.71
CA PRO A 66 -7.82 -21.73 -15.05
C PRO A 66 -8.97 -22.22 -15.94
N ARG A 67 -9.72 -23.21 -15.52
CA ARG A 67 -10.69 -23.92 -16.38
C ARG A 67 -11.74 -22.97 -17.03
N HIS A 68 -12.21 -22.01 -16.27
CA HIS A 68 -13.25 -21.06 -16.70
C HIS A 68 -12.74 -19.61 -16.78
N ALA A 69 -11.44 -19.40 -16.92
CA ALA A 69 -10.83 -18.06 -16.97
C ALA A 69 -11.48 -17.16 -18.05
N SER A 70 -11.80 -17.71 -19.21
CA SER A 70 -12.42 -16.93 -20.31
C SER A 70 -13.78 -16.34 -19.96
N ARG A 71 -14.48 -16.87 -18.96
CA ARG A 71 -15.78 -16.35 -18.49
C ARG A 71 -15.62 -15.15 -17.57
N VAL A 72 -14.59 -15.14 -16.73
CA VAL A 72 -14.39 -14.12 -15.68
C VAL A 72 -13.42 -13.02 -16.06
N LEU A 73 -12.40 -13.30 -16.89
CA LEU A 73 -11.42 -12.28 -17.28
C LEU A 73 -12.02 -11.01 -17.93
N PRO A 74 -13.16 -11.08 -18.67
CA PRO A 74 -13.82 -9.86 -19.15
C PRO A 74 -14.35 -8.92 -18.06
N GLU A 75 -14.58 -9.43 -16.84
CA GLU A 75 -15.07 -8.69 -15.69
C GLU A 75 -13.94 -8.28 -14.73
N ILE A 76 -12.69 -8.61 -15.08
CA ILE A 76 -11.50 -8.31 -14.28
C ILE A 76 -10.66 -7.25 -14.99
N GLY A 77 -10.35 -6.17 -14.27
CA GLY A 77 -9.27 -5.27 -14.64
C GLY A 77 -7.97 -5.76 -14.00
N ALA A 78 -6.89 -5.85 -14.78
CA ALA A 78 -5.61 -6.31 -14.25
C ALA A 78 -4.46 -5.38 -14.65
N LEU A 79 -3.56 -5.14 -13.69
CA LEU A 79 -2.26 -4.52 -13.92
C LEU A 79 -1.20 -5.42 -13.28
N ILE A 80 -0.36 -6.05 -14.11
CA ILE A 80 0.71 -6.95 -13.67
C ILE A 80 2.02 -6.41 -14.22
N GLU A 81 2.96 -6.12 -13.32
CA GLU A 81 4.26 -5.55 -13.69
C GLU A 81 4.14 -4.23 -14.47
N GLU A 82 5.04 -4.01 -15.45
CA GLU A 82 4.96 -2.83 -16.29
C GLU A 82 3.80 -2.93 -17.29
N PRO A 83 3.12 -1.81 -17.58
CA PRO A 83 2.05 -1.77 -18.55
C PRO A 83 2.54 -2.22 -19.94
N ALA A 84 1.96 -3.30 -20.47
CA ALA A 84 2.22 -3.79 -21.81
C ALA A 84 1.63 -2.81 -22.82
N ALA A 85 2.42 -1.85 -23.28
CA ALA A 85 2.02 -0.87 -24.27
C ALA A 85 3.01 -0.82 -25.42
N TYR A 86 2.52 -0.60 -26.65
CA TYR A 86 3.37 -0.35 -27.82
C TYR A 86 4.02 1.03 -27.67
N PRO A 87 5.35 1.12 -27.47
CA PRO A 87 6.00 2.38 -27.09
C PRO A 87 5.97 3.46 -28.19
N HIS A 88 5.85 3.05 -29.44
CA HIS A 88 5.77 3.95 -30.61
C HIS A 88 4.35 4.50 -30.85
N LEU A 89 3.33 3.90 -30.26
CA LEU A 89 1.95 4.36 -30.36
C LEU A 89 1.61 5.31 -29.20
N SER A 90 0.58 6.13 -29.41
CA SER A 90 0.06 6.99 -28.35
C SER A 90 -0.71 6.19 -27.30
N GLY A 91 -0.82 6.72 -26.07
CA GLY A 91 -1.60 6.09 -25.00
C GLY A 91 -3.03 5.78 -25.43
N ARG A 92 -3.69 6.74 -26.08
CA ARG A 92 -5.04 6.58 -26.65
C ARG A 92 -5.12 5.43 -27.67
N THR A 93 -4.14 5.32 -28.55
CA THR A 93 -4.12 4.25 -29.55
C THR A 93 -3.93 2.90 -28.90
N ASN A 94 -3.04 2.78 -27.91
CA ASN A 94 -2.87 1.56 -27.12
C ASN A 94 -4.18 1.10 -26.48
N LEU A 95 -4.89 2.00 -25.79
CA LEU A 95 -6.18 1.66 -25.17
C LEU A 95 -7.25 1.27 -26.20
N ARG A 96 -7.28 1.92 -27.37
CA ARG A 96 -8.21 1.55 -28.45
C ARG A 96 -7.93 0.16 -29.01
N LEU A 97 -6.66 -0.22 -29.14
CA LEU A 97 -6.26 -1.57 -29.57
C LEU A 97 -6.66 -2.61 -28.53
N LEU A 98 -6.38 -2.34 -27.25
CA LEU A 98 -6.76 -3.22 -26.15
C LEU A 98 -8.28 -3.42 -26.09
N ASP A 99 -9.06 -2.35 -26.15
CA ASP A 99 -10.52 -2.45 -26.18
C ASP A 99 -11.00 -3.24 -27.41
N ALA A 100 -10.36 -3.05 -28.59
CA ALA A 100 -10.73 -3.76 -29.80
C ALA A 100 -10.48 -5.27 -29.70
N ALA A 101 -9.42 -5.69 -29.02
CA ALA A 101 -9.03 -7.08 -28.84
C ALA A 101 -9.91 -7.83 -27.82
N GLY A 102 -10.56 -7.10 -26.94
CA GLY A 102 -11.35 -7.73 -25.86
C GLY A 102 -12.73 -8.24 -26.33
N PRO A 103 -13.33 -9.18 -25.61
CA PRO A 103 -14.65 -9.72 -25.91
C PRO A 103 -15.73 -8.64 -25.85
N ASN A 104 -16.80 -8.78 -26.63
CA ASN A 104 -17.95 -7.87 -26.67
C ASN A 104 -17.59 -6.38 -26.95
N SER A 105 -16.50 -6.14 -27.69
CA SER A 105 -16.08 -4.79 -28.04
C SER A 105 -17.06 -4.13 -29.02
N VAL A 106 -17.78 -3.10 -28.55
CA VAL A 106 -18.68 -2.30 -29.38
C VAL A 106 -17.94 -1.09 -29.93
N ARG A 107 -17.69 -1.07 -31.25
CA ARG A 107 -16.94 0.02 -31.93
C ARG A 107 -17.54 1.41 -31.67
N ARG A 108 -18.88 1.51 -31.62
CA ARG A 108 -19.60 2.78 -31.45
C ARG A 108 -19.29 3.46 -30.10
N THR A 109 -19.10 2.70 -29.03
CA THR A 109 -18.85 3.21 -27.67
C THR A 109 -17.38 3.17 -27.26
N ARG A 110 -16.49 2.62 -28.08
CA ARG A 110 -15.05 2.52 -27.80
C ARG A 110 -14.40 3.85 -27.47
N ARG A 111 -14.73 4.89 -28.25
CA ARG A 111 -14.17 6.23 -28.02
C ARG A 111 -14.52 6.72 -26.62
N LEU A 112 -15.78 6.61 -26.22
CA LEU A 112 -16.26 7.02 -24.92
C LEU A 112 -15.53 6.28 -23.79
N ARG A 113 -15.47 4.94 -23.84
CA ARG A 113 -14.76 4.14 -22.82
C ARG A 113 -13.28 4.51 -22.68
N VAL A 114 -12.59 4.75 -23.80
CA VAL A 114 -11.18 5.15 -23.79
C VAL A 114 -11.02 6.57 -23.25
N ASP A 115 -11.90 7.50 -23.59
CA ASP A 115 -11.88 8.87 -23.09
C ASP A 115 -12.10 8.87 -21.56
N GLU A 116 -13.11 8.17 -21.05
CA GLU A 116 -13.39 8.00 -19.64
C GLU A 116 -12.22 7.36 -18.86
N ALA A 117 -11.61 6.31 -19.41
CA ALA A 117 -10.48 5.67 -18.76
C ALA A 117 -9.26 6.59 -18.65
N LEU A 118 -8.96 7.37 -19.70
CA LEU A 118 -7.87 8.34 -19.70
C LEU A 118 -8.13 9.50 -18.73
N GLU A 119 -9.38 9.96 -18.64
CA GLU A 119 -9.79 11.02 -17.73
C GLU A 119 -9.67 10.60 -16.27
N ARG A 120 -10.13 9.39 -15.93
CA ARG A 120 -10.04 8.82 -14.57
C ARG A 120 -8.61 8.75 -14.05
N VAL A 121 -7.62 8.47 -14.91
CA VAL A 121 -6.22 8.37 -14.51
C VAL A 121 -5.43 9.68 -14.71
N GLY A 122 -6.08 10.78 -15.12
CA GLY A 122 -5.44 12.07 -15.33
C GLY A 122 -4.48 12.12 -16.52
N LEU A 123 -4.73 11.31 -17.57
CA LEU A 123 -3.95 11.31 -18.82
C LEU A 123 -4.68 12.01 -19.96
N ALA A 124 -5.84 12.60 -19.74
CA ALA A 124 -6.54 13.38 -20.76
C ALA A 124 -5.67 14.56 -21.24
N GLY A 125 -5.63 14.77 -22.56
CA GLY A 125 -4.85 15.85 -23.18
C GLY A 125 -3.39 15.53 -23.52
N ILE A 126 -2.74 14.60 -22.79
CA ILE A 126 -1.37 14.15 -23.08
C ILE A 126 -1.31 12.75 -23.72
N ASP A 127 -2.41 12.11 -23.79
CA ASP A 127 -2.63 10.75 -24.29
C ASP A 127 -2.34 10.57 -25.81
N ARG A 128 -2.16 11.67 -26.57
CA ARG A 128 -1.80 11.66 -27.98
C ARG A 128 -0.30 11.49 -28.26
N ARG A 129 0.54 11.67 -27.23
CA ARG A 129 2.00 11.51 -27.33
C ARG A 129 2.36 10.01 -27.37
N PRO A 130 3.47 9.62 -28.03
CA PRO A 130 3.98 8.25 -27.99
C PRO A 130 4.33 7.82 -26.56
N VAL A 131 3.97 6.58 -26.18
CA VAL A 131 4.19 6.06 -24.81
C VAL A 131 5.68 6.04 -24.42
N ARG A 132 6.60 5.90 -25.38
CA ARG A 132 8.05 6.00 -25.11
C ARG A 132 8.46 7.33 -24.47
N THR A 133 7.66 8.39 -24.62
CA THR A 133 7.92 9.71 -24.03
C THR A 133 7.26 9.90 -22.66
N TYR A 134 6.56 8.88 -22.17
CA TYR A 134 5.90 8.95 -20.87
C TYR A 134 6.90 8.75 -19.72
N SER A 135 6.71 9.49 -18.64
CA SER A 135 7.38 9.18 -17.38
C SER A 135 6.92 7.81 -16.84
N LEU A 136 7.63 7.27 -15.86
CA LEU A 136 7.22 6.03 -15.20
C LEU A 136 5.78 6.14 -14.65
N GLY A 137 5.47 7.23 -13.93
CA GLY A 137 4.12 7.47 -13.40
C GLY A 137 3.05 7.58 -14.49
N MET A 138 3.35 8.18 -15.65
CA MET A 138 2.42 8.20 -16.79
C MET A 138 2.20 6.80 -17.36
N ARG A 139 3.24 5.96 -17.42
CA ARG A 139 3.10 4.57 -17.85
C ARG A 139 2.23 3.77 -16.87
N GLN A 140 2.47 3.90 -15.57
CA GLN A 140 1.63 3.25 -14.55
C GLN A 140 0.16 3.68 -14.66
N ARG A 141 -0.10 4.96 -14.81
CA ARG A 141 -1.46 5.48 -15.04
C ARG A 141 -2.08 4.93 -16.33
N LEU A 142 -1.30 4.77 -17.41
CA LEU A 142 -1.79 4.13 -18.64
C LEU A 142 -2.13 2.65 -18.41
N GLY A 143 -1.32 1.92 -17.65
CA GLY A 143 -1.61 0.54 -17.24
C GLY A 143 -2.90 0.43 -16.45
N LEU A 144 -3.11 1.34 -15.50
CA LEU A 144 -4.36 1.40 -14.76
C LEU A 144 -5.54 1.77 -15.66
N ALA A 145 -5.37 2.73 -16.60
CA ALA A 145 -6.39 3.02 -17.60
C ALA A 145 -6.75 1.78 -18.45
N SER A 146 -5.76 0.95 -18.77
CA SER A 146 -5.97 -0.33 -19.48
C SER A 146 -6.90 -1.27 -18.72
N ALA A 147 -6.72 -1.36 -17.41
CA ALA A 147 -7.56 -2.16 -16.51
C ALA A 147 -8.98 -1.59 -16.35
N LEU A 148 -9.17 -0.29 -16.64
CA LEU A 148 -10.43 0.46 -16.46
C LEU A 148 -11.17 0.76 -17.76
N VAL A 149 -10.63 0.45 -18.93
CA VAL A 149 -11.31 0.67 -20.23
C VAL A 149 -12.69 0.00 -20.27
N ARG A 150 -12.84 -1.06 -19.54
CA ARG A 150 -14.13 -1.71 -19.26
C ARG A 150 -14.38 -1.67 -17.77
N PRO A 151 -15.61 -1.38 -17.34
CA PRO A 151 -15.93 -1.36 -15.92
C PRO A 151 -15.69 -2.76 -15.29
N PRO A 152 -14.66 -2.95 -14.46
CA PRO A 152 -14.41 -4.24 -13.82
C PRO A 152 -15.30 -4.41 -12.59
N ARG A 153 -15.64 -5.65 -12.25
CA ARG A 153 -16.18 -6.02 -10.93
C ARG A 153 -15.05 -6.28 -9.91
N LEU A 154 -13.91 -6.72 -10.43
CA LEU A 154 -12.72 -7.02 -9.64
C LEU A 154 -11.49 -6.39 -10.32
N LEU A 155 -10.71 -5.65 -9.55
CA LEU A 155 -9.45 -5.07 -9.99
C LEU A 155 -8.30 -5.79 -9.29
N ILE A 156 -7.37 -6.36 -10.08
CA ILE A 156 -6.18 -7.08 -9.57
C ILE A 156 -4.94 -6.31 -9.99
N LEU A 157 -4.18 -5.82 -9.00
CA LEU A 157 -3.04 -4.93 -9.22
C LEU A 157 -1.79 -5.52 -8.56
N ASP A 158 -0.72 -5.69 -9.32
CA ASP A 158 0.58 -6.10 -8.80
C ASP A 158 1.49 -4.88 -8.68
N GLU A 159 1.81 -4.49 -7.44
CA GLU A 159 2.67 -3.33 -7.09
C GLU A 159 2.27 -2.02 -7.83
N PRO A 160 1.00 -1.55 -7.73
CA PRO A 160 0.49 -0.47 -8.60
C PRO A 160 1.14 0.89 -8.36
N THR A 161 1.81 1.09 -7.24
CA THR A 161 2.44 2.35 -6.81
C THR A 161 3.96 2.34 -6.96
N ASN A 162 4.53 1.20 -7.39
CA ASN A 162 5.98 1.04 -7.49
C ASN A 162 6.62 2.09 -8.42
N GLY A 163 7.63 2.80 -7.90
CA GLY A 163 8.37 3.81 -8.64
C GLY A 163 7.62 5.12 -8.88
N LEU A 164 6.52 5.36 -8.18
CA LEU A 164 5.83 6.64 -8.18
C LEU A 164 6.38 7.59 -7.11
N ASP A 165 6.27 8.88 -7.38
CA ASP A 165 6.50 9.91 -6.37
C ASP A 165 5.35 9.96 -5.33
N PRO A 166 5.53 10.60 -4.18
CA PRO A 166 4.49 10.66 -3.13
C PRO A 166 3.16 11.25 -3.60
N ARG A 167 3.16 12.13 -4.60
CA ARG A 167 1.95 12.68 -5.19
C ARG A 167 1.24 11.64 -6.05
N GLY A 168 1.99 10.93 -6.90
CA GLY A 168 1.47 9.85 -7.73
C GLY A 168 0.84 8.73 -6.91
N ILE A 169 1.47 8.36 -5.79
CA ILE A 169 0.93 7.37 -4.84
C ILE A 169 -0.42 7.83 -4.29
N ARG A 170 -0.52 9.09 -3.85
CA ARG A 170 -1.81 9.64 -3.35
C ARG A 170 -2.89 9.62 -4.42
N ASP A 171 -2.57 10.08 -5.63
CA ASP A 171 -3.53 10.15 -6.73
C ASP A 171 -4.06 8.74 -7.10
N ILE A 172 -3.19 7.73 -7.14
CA ILE A 172 -3.59 6.33 -7.38
C ILE A 172 -4.46 5.81 -6.24
N ARG A 173 -4.09 6.07 -4.98
CA ARG A 173 -4.88 5.67 -3.83
C ARG A 173 -6.29 6.25 -3.86
N ASP A 174 -6.41 7.56 -4.11
CA ASP A 174 -7.70 8.26 -4.13
C ASP A 174 -8.58 7.72 -5.28
N LEU A 175 -7.99 7.41 -6.44
CA LEU A 175 -8.68 6.74 -7.53
C LEU A 175 -9.17 5.35 -7.12
N LEU A 176 -8.33 4.52 -6.48
CA LEU A 176 -8.72 3.18 -6.05
C LEU A 176 -9.84 3.21 -4.98
N VAL A 177 -9.79 4.17 -4.05
CA VAL A 177 -10.86 4.38 -3.07
C VAL A 177 -12.17 4.72 -3.78
N SER A 178 -12.16 5.67 -4.72
CA SER A 178 -13.35 6.08 -5.49
C SER A 178 -13.93 4.93 -6.33
N LEU A 179 -13.08 4.09 -6.94
CA LEU A 179 -13.51 2.89 -7.65
C LEU A 179 -14.19 1.88 -6.72
N ASN A 180 -13.63 1.67 -5.53
CA ASN A 180 -14.22 0.77 -4.55
C ASN A 180 -15.57 1.28 -4.03
N GLU A 181 -15.70 2.58 -3.77
CA GLU A 181 -16.97 3.22 -3.39
C GLU A 181 -18.04 3.08 -4.49
N SER A 182 -17.62 3.00 -5.77
CA SER A 182 -18.52 2.69 -6.89
C SER A 182 -18.86 1.20 -7.05
N GLY A 183 -18.40 0.33 -6.12
CA GLY A 183 -18.73 -1.10 -6.06
C GLY A 183 -17.66 -2.04 -6.64
N VAL A 184 -16.49 -1.52 -7.05
CA VAL A 184 -15.39 -2.37 -7.54
C VAL A 184 -14.65 -3.00 -6.36
N THR A 185 -14.49 -4.32 -6.37
CA THR A 185 -13.61 -5.01 -5.41
C THR A 185 -12.16 -4.89 -5.85
N ILE A 186 -11.25 -4.63 -4.91
CA ILE A 186 -9.83 -4.41 -5.21
C ILE A 186 -8.98 -5.47 -4.50
N PHE A 187 -8.12 -6.12 -5.27
CA PHE A 187 -7.03 -6.94 -4.79
C PHE A 187 -5.72 -6.33 -5.26
N LEU A 188 -4.83 -6.00 -4.34
CA LEU A 188 -3.51 -5.50 -4.71
C LEU A 188 -2.40 -6.22 -3.95
N SER A 189 -1.25 -6.39 -4.60
CA SER A 189 -0.01 -6.76 -3.91
C SER A 189 0.82 -5.53 -3.63
N SER A 190 1.53 -5.52 -2.50
CA SER A 190 2.54 -4.50 -2.18
C SER A 190 3.58 -5.06 -1.20
N HIS A 191 4.76 -4.48 -1.21
CA HIS A 191 5.77 -4.69 -0.18
C HIS A 191 5.85 -3.50 0.80
N LEU A 192 5.03 -2.47 0.60
CA LEU A 192 5.05 -1.22 1.36
C LEU A 192 3.90 -1.19 2.37
N LEU A 193 4.21 -1.34 3.65
CA LEU A 193 3.26 -1.29 4.76
C LEU A 193 2.42 0.00 4.81
N PRO A 194 3.01 1.21 4.64
CA PRO A 194 2.25 2.45 4.70
C PRO A 194 1.15 2.54 3.62
N GLU A 195 1.41 2.01 2.42
CA GLU A 195 0.43 2.02 1.33
C GLU A 195 -0.76 1.10 1.63
N VAL A 196 -0.46 -0.11 2.09
CA VAL A 196 -1.49 -1.10 2.46
C VAL A 196 -2.32 -0.58 3.63
N SER A 197 -1.68 0.02 4.64
CA SER A 197 -2.36 0.61 5.80
C SER A 197 -3.30 1.77 5.42
N ALA A 198 -2.92 2.57 4.42
CA ALA A 198 -3.70 3.74 4.00
C ALA A 198 -4.86 3.39 3.04
N LEU A 199 -4.76 2.26 2.31
CA LEU A 199 -5.70 1.92 1.23
C LEU A 199 -6.62 0.76 1.59
N CYS A 200 -6.08 -0.30 2.22
CA CYS A 200 -6.79 -1.57 2.34
C CYS A 200 -7.79 -1.60 3.50
N THR A 201 -8.78 -2.46 3.41
CA THR A 201 -9.72 -2.78 4.49
C THR A 201 -9.36 -4.11 5.15
N ARG A 202 -8.80 -5.03 4.37
CA ARG A 202 -8.32 -6.35 4.82
C ARG A 202 -6.95 -6.63 4.22
N ILE A 203 -6.14 -7.40 4.93
CA ILE A 203 -4.81 -7.79 4.47
C ILE A 203 -4.57 -9.29 4.59
N GLY A 204 -3.71 -9.78 3.73
CA GLY A 204 -3.00 -11.05 3.89
C GLY A 204 -1.50 -10.79 3.89
N VAL A 205 -0.77 -11.42 4.80
CA VAL A 205 0.69 -11.34 4.83
C VAL A 205 1.26 -12.64 4.29
N LEU A 206 2.04 -12.54 3.23
CA LEU A 206 2.71 -13.66 2.58
C LEU A 206 4.21 -13.62 2.91
N ASP A 207 4.69 -14.65 3.58
CA ASP A 207 6.11 -14.83 3.87
C ASP A 207 6.58 -16.18 3.37
N SER A 208 7.70 -16.20 2.63
CA SER A 208 8.35 -17.43 2.15
C SER A 208 7.38 -18.42 1.46
N GLY A 209 6.41 -17.87 0.73
CA GLY A 209 5.36 -18.63 0.01
C GLY A 209 4.18 -19.06 0.87
N GLN A 210 4.11 -18.72 2.15
CA GLN A 210 3.04 -19.08 3.07
C GLN A 210 2.21 -17.85 3.48
N LEU A 211 0.91 -18.01 3.61
CA LEU A 211 0.04 -16.99 4.20
C LEU A 211 0.13 -17.09 5.73
N VAL A 212 0.84 -16.16 6.37
CA VAL A 212 1.07 -16.16 7.83
C VAL A 212 0.02 -15.37 8.59
N LEU A 213 -0.70 -14.46 7.92
CA LEU A 213 -1.76 -13.66 8.52
C LEU A 213 -2.83 -13.35 7.46
N GLN A 214 -4.09 -13.37 7.86
CA GLN A 214 -5.20 -12.81 7.08
C GLN A 214 -6.27 -12.25 8.01
N GLU A 215 -6.46 -10.91 7.99
CA GLU A 215 -7.42 -10.25 8.89
C GLU A 215 -7.83 -8.87 8.36
N SER A 216 -8.86 -8.27 8.96
CA SER A 216 -9.23 -6.88 8.73
C SER A 216 -8.23 -5.93 9.40
N LEU A 217 -7.93 -4.80 8.76
CA LEU A 217 -7.06 -3.78 9.35
C LEU A 217 -7.64 -3.22 10.65
N ALA A 218 -8.96 -3.08 10.74
CA ALA A 218 -9.63 -2.61 11.94
C ALA A 218 -9.41 -3.55 13.14
N ALA A 219 -9.38 -4.87 12.92
CA ALA A 219 -9.09 -5.83 13.98
C ALA A 219 -7.61 -5.82 14.38
N LEU A 220 -6.69 -5.71 13.41
CA LEU A 220 -5.25 -5.69 13.66
C LEU A 220 -4.79 -4.42 14.38
N GLN A 221 -5.38 -3.27 14.03
CA GLN A 221 -5.09 -1.96 14.62
C GLN A 221 -6.03 -1.63 15.79
N GLY A 222 -6.59 -2.64 16.43
CA GLY A 222 -7.45 -2.49 17.59
C GLY A 222 -6.72 -1.83 18.77
N PRO A 223 -7.48 -1.31 19.75
CA PRO A 223 -6.91 -0.72 20.95
C PRO A 223 -6.10 -1.78 21.74
N THR A 224 -4.94 -1.38 22.24
CA THR A 224 -4.06 -2.26 23.04
C THR A 224 -4.52 -2.43 24.49
N GLY A 225 -5.55 -1.71 24.91
CA GLY A 225 -5.91 -1.56 26.32
C GLY A 225 -5.00 -0.59 27.07
N ARG A 226 -4.16 0.15 26.35
CA ARG A 226 -3.25 1.17 26.88
C ARG A 226 -3.68 2.55 26.40
N VAL A 227 -3.46 3.52 27.27
CA VAL A 227 -3.73 4.94 27.00
C VAL A 227 -2.45 5.72 27.25
N LEU A 228 -2.04 6.51 26.26
CA LEU A 228 -0.95 7.47 26.38
C LEU A 228 -1.54 8.74 26.98
N VAL A 229 -0.95 9.25 28.06
CA VAL A 229 -1.41 10.46 28.75
C VAL A 229 -0.23 11.40 28.96
N SER A 230 -0.34 12.62 28.46
CA SER A 230 0.62 13.70 28.72
C SER A 230 0.07 14.62 29.81
N ILE A 231 0.83 14.88 30.87
CA ILE A 231 0.37 15.54 32.13
C ILE A 231 1.45 16.45 32.68
N ASP A 232 1.03 17.38 33.59
CA ASP A 232 1.94 18.30 34.24
C ASP A 232 2.58 17.73 35.51
N ASP A 233 1.89 16.82 36.23
CA ASP A 233 2.34 16.24 37.52
C ASP A 233 2.33 14.70 37.44
N PRO A 234 3.41 14.09 36.91
CA PRO A 234 3.51 12.63 36.80
C PRO A 234 3.51 11.89 38.15
N GLU A 235 4.06 12.47 39.18
CA GLU A 235 4.15 11.81 40.49
C GLU A 235 2.77 11.66 41.12
N ARG A 236 1.99 12.73 41.08
CA ARG A 236 0.61 12.73 41.56
C ARG A 236 -0.29 11.81 40.77
N ALA A 237 -0.07 11.75 39.42
CA ALA A 237 -0.81 10.84 38.57
C ALA A 237 -0.49 9.38 38.85
N VAL A 238 0.78 9.02 39.00
CA VAL A 238 1.20 7.65 39.37
C VAL A 238 0.58 7.23 40.70
N ALA A 239 0.62 8.10 41.71
CA ALA A 239 -0.02 7.83 42.99
C ALA A 239 -1.55 7.66 42.91
N THR A 240 -2.20 8.39 41.97
CA THR A 240 -3.65 8.31 41.77
C THR A 240 -4.07 7.05 41.00
N LEU A 241 -3.20 6.57 40.07
CA LEU A 241 -3.52 5.46 39.17
C LEU A 241 -3.14 4.07 39.70
N ASP A 242 -2.52 4.01 40.88
CA ASP A 242 -2.27 2.80 41.67
C ASP A 242 -1.97 1.53 40.82
N GLY A 243 -0.72 1.39 40.37
CA GLY A 243 -0.25 0.22 39.59
C GLY A 243 -0.77 0.09 38.16
N GLN A 244 -1.59 1.02 37.66
CA GLN A 244 -2.07 1.02 36.27
C GLN A 244 -1.05 1.65 35.28
N VAL A 245 -0.03 2.34 35.77
CA VAL A 245 1.04 2.94 34.98
C VAL A 245 2.05 1.85 34.60
N GLU A 246 2.20 1.57 33.35
CA GLU A 246 3.16 0.57 32.83
C GLU A 246 4.51 1.19 32.50
N HIS A 247 4.50 2.42 32.00
CA HIS A 247 5.72 3.14 31.60
C HIS A 247 5.58 4.63 31.86
N ARG A 248 6.70 5.29 32.16
CA ARG A 248 6.80 6.75 32.32
C ARG A 248 8.00 7.27 31.56
N ASP A 249 7.78 8.31 30.77
CA ASP A 249 8.81 9.07 30.10
C ASP A 249 8.55 10.58 30.29
N GLY A 250 9.27 11.18 31.24
CA GLY A 250 9.07 12.59 31.60
C GLY A 250 7.63 12.87 32.02
N GLN A 251 6.89 13.64 31.23
CA GLN A 251 5.49 14.02 31.41
C GLN A 251 4.50 13.06 30.78
N ASP A 252 4.97 12.07 30.04
CA ASP A 252 4.16 11.09 29.33
C ASP A 252 4.07 9.79 30.12
N LEU A 253 2.85 9.28 30.26
CA LEU A 253 2.55 8.00 30.91
C LEU A 253 1.87 7.05 29.93
N VAL A 254 2.22 5.77 29.99
CA VAL A 254 1.47 4.67 29.39
C VAL A 254 0.66 4.01 30.51
N VAL A 255 -0.65 4.11 30.43
CA VAL A 255 -1.58 3.64 31.46
C VAL A 255 -2.45 2.52 30.92
N ARG A 256 -2.54 1.41 31.65
CA ARG A 256 -3.47 0.33 31.32
C ARG A 256 -4.90 0.76 31.66
N SER A 257 -5.72 0.98 30.63
CA SER A 257 -7.11 1.36 30.79
C SER A 257 -7.94 1.00 29.55
N SER A 258 -9.10 0.41 29.76
CA SER A 258 -10.11 0.19 28.72
C SER A 258 -11.09 1.36 28.56
N ASP A 259 -11.12 2.28 29.52
CA ASP A 259 -11.99 3.46 29.54
C ASP A 259 -11.17 4.75 29.70
N PRO A 260 -10.82 5.39 28.56
CA PRO A 260 -10.07 6.64 28.55
C PRO A 260 -10.82 7.80 29.24
N ALA A 261 -12.16 7.80 29.16
CA ALA A 261 -12.96 8.85 29.77
C ALA A 261 -12.95 8.80 31.32
N ALA A 262 -13.13 7.59 31.85
CA ALA A 262 -13.02 7.37 33.30
C ALA A 262 -11.58 7.66 33.80
N LEU A 263 -10.56 7.29 33.02
CA LEU A 263 -9.16 7.61 33.32
C LEU A 263 -8.95 9.13 33.44
N ASN A 264 -9.42 9.89 32.45
CA ASN A 264 -9.31 11.35 32.41
C ASN A 264 -10.03 11.97 33.63
N ALA A 265 -11.26 11.53 33.91
CA ALA A 265 -12.03 12.04 35.07
C ALA A 265 -11.32 11.82 36.40
N ARG A 266 -10.65 10.67 36.60
CA ARG A 266 -9.86 10.38 37.82
C ARG A 266 -8.66 11.32 37.94
N LEU A 267 -7.91 11.54 36.86
CA LEU A 267 -6.74 12.43 36.86
C LEU A 267 -7.14 13.89 37.18
N VAL A 268 -8.18 14.39 36.49
CA VAL A 268 -8.69 15.75 36.71
C VAL A 268 -9.22 15.91 38.14
N LYS A 269 -9.97 14.93 38.68
CA LYS A 269 -10.45 14.94 40.07
C LYS A 269 -9.30 14.94 41.08
N ALA A 270 -8.18 14.33 40.74
CA ALA A 270 -6.96 14.36 41.54
C ALA A 270 -6.16 15.67 41.41
N GLY A 271 -6.60 16.61 40.58
CA GLY A 271 -5.95 17.91 40.35
C GLY A 271 -4.76 17.84 39.39
N VAL A 272 -4.62 16.75 38.61
CA VAL A 272 -3.64 16.62 37.55
C VAL A 272 -4.20 17.23 36.28
N ARG A 273 -3.44 18.12 35.63
CA ARG A 273 -3.81 18.67 34.32
C ARG A 273 -3.37 17.73 33.22
N VAL A 274 -4.34 17.31 32.39
CA VAL A 274 -4.11 16.45 31.24
C VAL A 274 -3.95 17.32 29.98
N HIS A 275 -2.78 17.26 29.36
CA HIS A 275 -2.48 17.99 28.12
C HIS A 275 -2.92 17.22 26.88
N ALA A 276 -2.72 15.90 26.89
CA ALA A 276 -3.15 15.00 25.84
C ALA A 276 -3.54 13.64 26.41
N LEU A 277 -4.51 12.98 25.75
CA LEU A 277 -4.91 11.62 26.06
C LEU A 277 -5.26 10.91 24.75
N ALA A 278 -4.57 9.80 24.49
CA ALA A 278 -4.74 9.03 23.26
C ALA A 278 -4.77 7.53 23.56
N VAL A 279 -5.73 6.82 22.97
CA VAL A 279 -5.77 5.35 23.02
C VAL A 279 -4.63 4.81 22.18
N GLN A 280 -3.76 4.01 22.77
CA GLN A 280 -2.71 3.33 22.02
C GLN A 280 -3.32 2.22 21.17
N ARG A 281 -3.02 2.24 19.88
CA ARG A 281 -3.40 1.20 18.91
C ARG A 281 -2.15 0.46 18.48
N ARG A 282 -2.30 -0.82 18.14
CA ARG A 282 -1.21 -1.56 17.50
C ARG A 282 -0.87 -0.94 16.16
N SER A 283 0.40 -0.76 15.87
CA SER A 283 0.83 -0.45 14.51
C SER A 283 0.78 -1.70 13.63
N LEU A 284 0.54 -1.52 12.33
CA LEU A 284 0.57 -2.66 11.41
C LEU A 284 1.98 -3.24 11.31
N GLU A 285 3.01 -2.40 11.50
CA GLU A 285 4.41 -2.81 11.56
C GLU A 285 4.66 -3.82 12.67
N GLU A 286 4.26 -3.49 13.91
CA GLU A 286 4.39 -4.40 15.05
C GLU A 286 3.72 -5.74 14.77
N VAL A 287 2.50 -5.72 14.22
CA VAL A 287 1.76 -6.95 13.92
C VAL A 287 2.46 -7.79 12.86
N VAL A 288 2.97 -7.17 11.79
CA VAL A 288 3.67 -7.88 10.73
C VAL A 288 5.00 -8.45 11.21
N LEU A 289 5.77 -7.70 12.01
CA LEU A 289 7.01 -8.16 12.60
C LEU A 289 6.81 -9.37 13.53
N ASP A 290 5.76 -9.32 14.35
CA ASP A 290 5.41 -10.43 15.26
C ASP A 290 5.15 -11.74 14.50
N VAL A 291 4.53 -11.68 13.31
CA VAL A 291 4.15 -12.90 12.57
C VAL A 291 5.20 -13.37 11.57
N THR A 292 6.08 -12.49 11.09
CA THR A 292 7.11 -12.85 10.09
C THR A 292 8.48 -13.11 10.71
N GLY A 293 8.73 -12.61 11.93
CA GLY A 293 10.06 -12.67 12.56
C GLY A 293 11.16 -11.94 11.75
N SER A 294 10.78 -11.23 10.71
CA SER A 294 11.69 -10.54 9.78
C SER A 294 11.90 -9.10 10.22
N GLY A 295 13.13 -8.62 10.13
CA GLY A 295 13.44 -7.22 10.41
C GLY A 295 12.65 -6.25 9.51
N SER A 296 12.36 -5.07 10.03
CA SER A 296 11.59 -3.99 9.38
C SER A 296 12.10 -3.61 7.98
N ASP A 297 13.36 -3.82 7.70
CA ASP A 297 14.02 -3.46 6.43
C ASP A 297 13.45 -4.18 5.20
N GLN A 298 12.80 -5.34 5.38
CA GLN A 298 12.24 -6.12 4.28
C GLN A 298 10.89 -5.60 3.77
N PHE A 299 10.20 -4.77 4.55
CA PHE A 299 8.86 -4.25 4.24
C PHE A 299 8.87 -2.76 3.85
N GLY A 300 10.01 -2.21 3.45
CA GLY A 300 10.11 -0.81 3.02
C GLY A 300 9.75 0.22 4.10
N VAL A 301 9.89 -0.17 5.36
CA VAL A 301 9.72 0.74 6.50
C VAL A 301 10.97 1.59 6.59
N ALA A 302 10.87 2.87 6.24
CA ALA A 302 11.89 3.84 6.60
C ALA A 302 11.93 3.90 8.13
N ALA A 303 13.11 3.63 8.72
CA ALA A 303 13.31 3.78 10.16
C ALA A 303 12.68 5.12 10.59
N ALA A 304 11.74 5.06 11.54
CA ALA A 304 11.13 6.25 12.09
C ALA A 304 12.26 7.13 12.62
N GLY A 305 12.52 8.24 11.91
CA GLY A 305 13.54 9.19 12.28
C GLY A 305 13.28 9.64 13.70
N THR A 306 14.26 9.43 14.55
CA THR A 306 14.41 10.13 15.84
C THR A 306 13.90 11.53 15.66
N ALA A 307 12.94 11.93 16.50
CA ALA A 307 12.33 13.23 16.51
C ALA A 307 13.40 14.31 16.36
N ALA A 308 13.32 15.09 15.30
CA ALA A 308 14.21 16.23 15.08
C ALA A 308 13.99 17.23 16.21
N ALA A 309 15.05 17.51 16.93
CA ALA A 309 15.10 18.60 17.89
C ALA A 309 14.78 19.93 17.16
N PRO A 310 14.12 20.89 17.80
CA PRO A 310 13.80 22.18 17.19
C PRO A 310 15.07 22.97 16.87
N PRO A 311 15.10 23.75 15.77
CA PRO A 311 16.26 24.58 15.45
C PRO A 311 16.32 25.77 16.42
N GLY A 312 17.29 25.73 17.31
CA GLY A 312 17.58 26.81 18.26
C GLY A 312 19.05 27.08 18.35
N ALA A 313 19.42 28.34 18.06
CA ALA A 313 20.67 29.05 18.31
C ALA A 313 21.82 28.89 17.30
N ALA A 314 21.98 29.94 16.53
CA ALA A 314 23.21 30.25 15.78
C ALA A 314 24.40 30.55 16.72
N PRO A 315 25.62 30.10 16.39
CA PRO A 315 26.83 30.58 17.04
C PRO A 315 27.28 31.95 16.45
N PRO A 316 28.00 32.75 17.24
CA PRO A 316 28.38 34.10 16.84
C PRO A 316 29.55 34.10 15.82
N ALA A 317 29.53 35.13 14.98
CA ALA A 317 30.57 35.45 14.04
C ALA A 317 31.80 35.96 14.76
N ASP A 318 32.98 35.46 14.37
CA ASP A 318 34.24 36.23 14.57
C ASP A 318 35.29 35.80 13.51
N GLY A 319 35.89 36.85 12.88
CA GLY A 319 37.26 36.83 12.40
C GLY A 319 37.50 36.58 10.91
N ALA A 320 37.38 37.61 10.09
CA ALA A 320 38.27 37.83 8.93
C ALA A 320 39.54 38.64 9.40
N PRO A 321 40.62 38.84 8.59
CA PRO A 321 40.93 38.37 7.25
C PRO A 321 42.42 37.89 7.10
N ALA A 322 42.81 37.30 5.96
CA ALA A 322 44.15 37.50 5.39
C ALA A 322 44.20 37.23 3.88
N VAL A 323 44.55 38.25 3.20
CA VAL A 323 44.92 38.36 1.77
C VAL A 323 46.26 37.66 1.54
N SER A 324 46.42 36.91 0.45
CA SER A 324 47.67 36.81 -0.27
C SER A 324 47.44 36.44 -1.73
N ALA A 325 47.94 37.31 -2.57
CA ALA A 325 47.99 37.25 -4.01
C ALA A 325 49.14 36.33 -4.52
N ASN A 326 49.10 36.13 -5.78
CA ASN A 326 50.09 35.76 -6.80
C ASN A 326 49.81 34.41 -7.44
N ASP A 327 50.00 34.19 -8.66
CA ASP A 327 50.36 34.97 -9.88
C ASP A 327 50.40 33.93 -11.02
N GLN A 328 50.04 34.39 -12.21
CA GLN A 328 50.56 34.00 -13.53
C GLN A 328 50.62 32.51 -13.98
N GLY A 329 50.02 32.23 -15.10
CA GLY A 329 50.81 31.93 -16.25
C GLY A 329 50.22 30.97 -17.27
N THR A 330 49.85 31.51 -18.43
CA THR A 330 50.10 31.00 -19.80
C THR A 330 49.65 29.57 -20.19
N ALA A 331 48.73 29.47 -21.08
CA ALA A 331 48.86 29.40 -22.55
C ALA A 331 49.10 27.99 -23.13
N ASP A 332 48.33 27.73 -24.18
CA ASP A 332 48.54 26.83 -25.35
C ASP A 332 48.38 25.30 -25.16
N GLU A 333 47.38 24.75 -25.70
CA GLU A 333 47.10 24.18 -27.02
C GLU A 333 45.66 23.66 -27.10
#